data_bf4edbb23911907be7e6e8416eb86066
#
_entry.id   bf4edbb23911907be7e6e8416eb86066
#
_cell.length_a   1.000
_cell.length_b   1.000
_cell.length_c   1.000
_cell.angle_alpha   90.00
_cell.angle_beta   90.00
_cell.angle_gamma   90.00
#
_symmetry.space_group_name_H-M   'P 1'
#
loop_
_entity.id
_entity.type
_entity.pdbx_description
1 polymer ?
#
loop_
_entity_poly.entity_id
_entity_poly.type
_entity_poly.pdbx_seq_one_letter_code
_entity_poly.pdbx_strand_id
1 'polypeptide(L)'
;MSRKRIVVGVAGGIAAYKACSVVRQLSEAGHDVRVVPTEAALRFVGSATFEALSGNPVRTGVFEDVPDVPHVRLGQEADLVVIAPATADLLARAASGRADDLLTATLLTARCPVLFAPAMHTEMWLHPATVDNVTTLRRRGAVVLEPASGRLTGTDTGSGRLPEPEEITTFAELLLARGDALPYDLHGVKFLITAGGTREALDPVRFIGNRSSGKQGYAVARVAAQRGAEVTLIAGNTAGLADPAGVHVLNVTSAAQMHEAVTKHAPEAQVLVMAAAVADFRPVHTASTKIKKTADAGEGGPTVELVRNEDILASAVQQRAGGGLPGMRAIVGFAAETGDAQGDVLFHARAKLRRKACDLLVVNAVGDGRAFEVDSNDGWLLGADGTEAALEHGSKTLMASRIVDAIAAFLRCGD
;
A
#
# COMPACT_ATOMS: atom_id res chain seq x y z
N MET A 1 -4.50 -20.66 -1.00
CA MET A 1 -4.55 -20.31 0.45
C MET A 1 -5.57 -21.20 1.14
N SER A 2 -5.42 -21.48 2.45
CA SER A 2 -6.43 -22.25 3.21
C SER A 2 -7.68 -21.39 3.39
N ARG A 3 -8.87 -22.01 3.32
CA ARG A 3 -10.15 -21.36 3.59
C ARG A 3 -10.17 -20.78 5.01
N LYS A 4 -10.39 -19.47 5.14
CA LYS A 4 -10.43 -18.74 6.40
C LYS A 4 -11.86 -18.30 6.73
N ARG A 5 -12.16 -18.13 8.02
CA ARG A 5 -13.44 -17.61 8.51
C ARG A 5 -13.31 -16.12 8.75
N ILE A 6 -14.07 -15.32 7.99
CA ILE A 6 -14.03 -13.86 8.06
C ILE A 6 -15.39 -13.34 8.50
N VAL A 7 -15.42 -12.52 9.53
CA VAL A 7 -16.61 -11.76 9.88
C VAL A 7 -16.51 -10.37 9.24
N VAL A 8 -17.49 -10.01 8.41
CA VAL A 8 -17.61 -8.65 7.84
C VAL A 8 -18.71 -7.91 8.56
N GLY A 9 -18.33 -6.98 9.41
CA GLY A 9 -19.25 -6.06 10.08
C GLY A 9 -19.56 -4.86 9.19
N VAL A 10 -20.83 -4.50 9.08
CA VAL A 10 -21.28 -3.37 8.25
C VAL A 10 -22.03 -2.36 9.10
N ALA A 11 -21.45 -1.16 9.28
CA ALA A 11 -22.14 -0.07 9.97
C ALA A 11 -23.04 0.75 9.03
N GLY A 12 -24.06 1.41 9.61
CA GLY A 12 -25.04 2.19 8.88
C GLY A 12 -24.49 3.52 8.35
N GLY A 13 -24.20 3.56 7.06
CA GLY A 13 -23.79 4.75 6.33
C GLY A 13 -23.92 4.54 4.83
N ILE A 14 -23.88 5.62 4.06
CA ILE A 14 -24.03 5.54 2.59
C ILE A 14 -22.99 4.61 1.96
N ALA A 15 -21.79 4.53 2.52
CA ALA A 15 -20.72 3.67 2.03
C ALA A 15 -20.99 2.15 2.23
N ALA A 16 -22.07 1.76 2.91
CA ALA A 16 -22.43 0.35 3.13
C ALA A 16 -22.61 -0.43 1.80
N TYR A 17 -23.00 0.24 0.69
CA TYR A 17 -23.08 -0.43 -0.61
C TYR A 17 -21.72 -0.97 -1.09
N LYS A 18 -20.60 -0.34 -0.72
CA LYS A 18 -19.26 -0.81 -1.06
C LYS A 18 -18.86 -2.08 -0.29
N ALA A 19 -19.48 -2.34 0.87
CA ALA A 19 -19.28 -3.59 1.60
C ALA A 19 -19.67 -4.82 0.76
N CYS A 20 -20.63 -4.68 -0.15
CA CYS A 20 -21.00 -5.75 -1.09
C CYS A 20 -19.80 -6.22 -1.92
N SER A 21 -18.96 -5.29 -2.39
CA SER A 21 -17.75 -5.63 -3.15
C SER A 21 -16.70 -6.30 -2.26
N VAL A 22 -16.53 -5.83 -1.02
CA VAL A 22 -15.61 -6.46 -0.04
C VAL A 22 -16.05 -7.89 0.24
N VAL A 23 -17.35 -8.11 0.55
CA VAL A 23 -17.90 -9.45 0.80
C VAL A 23 -17.69 -10.36 -0.40
N ARG A 24 -18.01 -9.88 -1.63
CA ARG A 24 -17.82 -10.64 -2.85
C ARG A 24 -16.36 -11.03 -3.05
N GLN A 25 -15.42 -10.09 -2.98
CA GLN A 25 -14.01 -10.35 -3.22
C GLN A 25 -13.44 -11.38 -2.24
N LEU A 26 -13.77 -11.27 -0.94
CA LEU A 26 -13.34 -12.24 0.07
C LEU A 26 -13.98 -13.62 -0.14
N SER A 27 -15.24 -13.68 -0.57
CA SER A 27 -15.92 -14.96 -0.89
C SER A 27 -15.34 -15.60 -2.14
N GLU A 28 -15.07 -14.82 -3.20
CA GLU A 28 -14.42 -15.29 -4.43
C GLU A 28 -12.97 -15.73 -4.21
N ALA A 29 -12.28 -15.17 -3.22
CA ALA A 29 -10.96 -15.65 -2.76
C ALA A 29 -11.03 -17.00 -2.01
N GLY A 30 -12.25 -17.55 -1.79
CA GLY A 30 -12.48 -18.88 -1.22
C GLY A 30 -12.65 -18.90 0.31
N HIS A 31 -12.83 -17.74 0.96
CA HIS A 31 -13.06 -17.66 2.40
C HIS A 31 -14.52 -17.94 2.78
N ASP A 32 -14.73 -18.35 4.04
CA ASP A 32 -16.06 -18.43 4.67
C ASP A 32 -16.41 -17.05 5.26
N VAL A 33 -17.21 -16.26 4.52
CA VAL A 33 -17.54 -14.89 4.90
C VAL A 33 -18.90 -14.86 5.59
N ARG A 34 -18.94 -14.32 6.81
CA ARG A 34 -20.20 -14.09 7.56
C ARG A 34 -20.40 -12.60 7.74
N VAL A 35 -21.55 -12.11 7.27
CA VAL A 35 -21.88 -10.69 7.34
C VAL A 35 -22.73 -10.40 8.58
N VAL A 36 -22.28 -9.44 9.38
CA VAL A 36 -22.98 -8.97 10.58
C VAL A 36 -23.24 -7.47 10.41
N PRO A 37 -24.38 -7.08 9.81
CA PRO A 37 -24.74 -5.68 9.67
C PRO A 37 -25.37 -5.15 10.95
N THR A 38 -25.21 -3.85 11.21
CA THR A 38 -26.07 -3.15 12.17
C THR A 38 -27.48 -2.97 11.60
N GLU A 39 -28.50 -2.77 12.43
CA GLU A 39 -29.86 -2.44 11.96
C GLU A 39 -29.85 -1.20 11.04
N ALA A 40 -29.02 -0.20 11.36
CA ALA A 40 -28.87 0.98 10.54
C ALA A 40 -28.28 0.67 9.14
N ALA A 41 -27.39 -0.33 9.02
CA ALA A 41 -26.82 -0.75 7.74
C ALA A 41 -27.88 -1.35 6.81
N LEU A 42 -28.85 -2.09 7.37
CA LEU A 42 -29.94 -2.70 6.60
C LEU A 42 -30.89 -1.67 5.95
N ARG A 43 -30.83 -0.41 6.37
CA ARG A 43 -31.54 0.69 5.69
C ARG A 43 -30.89 1.11 4.37
N PHE A 44 -29.62 0.74 4.16
CA PHE A 44 -28.85 1.04 2.95
C PHE A 44 -28.71 -0.18 2.03
N VAL A 45 -28.50 -1.38 2.62
CA VAL A 45 -28.33 -2.63 1.89
C VAL A 45 -29.13 -3.72 2.61
N GLY A 46 -30.08 -4.34 1.92
CA GLY A 46 -30.90 -5.40 2.50
C GLY A 46 -30.11 -6.69 2.77
N SER A 47 -30.57 -7.48 3.78
CA SER A 47 -29.94 -8.75 4.18
C SER A 47 -29.79 -9.73 3.01
N ALA A 48 -30.81 -9.83 2.16
CA ALA A 48 -30.80 -10.72 0.99
C ALA A 48 -29.60 -10.49 0.04
N THR A 49 -29.12 -9.23 -0.08
CA THR A 49 -27.92 -8.92 -0.88
C THR A 49 -26.69 -9.55 -0.25
N PHE A 50 -26.49 -9.39 1.04
CA PHE A 50 -25.36 -9.96 1.75
C PHE A 50 -25.41 -11.49 1.80
N GLU A 51 -26.59 -12.09 1.97
CA GLU A 51 -26.78 -13.54 1.93
C GLU A 51 -26.42 -14.12 0.57
N ALA A 52 -26.88 -13.47 -0.51
CA ALA A 52 -26.54 -13.90 -1.86
C ALA A 52 -25.03 -13.82 -2.17
N LEU A 53 -24.32 -12.81 -1.64
CA LEU A 53 -22.89 -12.59 -1.87
C LEU A 53 -22.01 -13.50 -1.01
N SER A 54 -22.39 -13.76 0.24
CA SER A 54 -21.61 -14.56 1.18
C SER A 54 -21.93 -16.05 1.15
N GLY A 55 -23.13 -16.41 0.67
CA GLY A 55 -23.68 -17.75 0.79
C GLY A 55 -24.05 -18.17 2.21
N ASN A 56 -24.10 -17.23 3.15
CA ASN A 56 -24.38 -17.45 4.56
C ASN A 56 -25.57 -16.60 5.01
N PRO A 57 -26.37 -17.05 5.99
CA PRO A 57 -27.45 -16.26 6.54
C PRO A 57 -26.92 -15.02 7.27
N VAL A 58 -27.64 -13.92 7.15
CA VAL A 58 -27.38 -12.64 7.82
C VAL A 58 -28.16 -12.55 9.12
N ARG A 59 -27.48 -12.14 10.19
CA ARG A 59 -28.07 -11.98 11.53
C ARG A 59 -27.71 -10.62 12.10
N THR A 60 -28.64 -10.02 12.82
CA THR A 60 -28.46 -8.71 13.49
C THR A 60 -28.64 -8.81 15.01
N GLY A 61 -29.44 -9.76 15.47
CA GLY A 61 -29.83 -9.91 16.86
C GLY A 61 -28.93 -10.88 17.64
N VAL A 62 -28.65 -10.53 18.90
CA VAL A 62 -27.95 -11.42 19.85
C VAL A 62 -28.84 -12.55 20.37
N PHE A 63 -30.16 -12.43 20.20
CA PHE A 63 -31.14 -13.39 20.70
C PHE A 63 -31.66 -14.38 19.66
N GLU A 64 -31.13 -14.34 18.45
CA GLU A 64 -31.34 -15.36 17.42
C GLU A 64 -30.41 -16.56 17.71
N ASP A 65 -30.98 -17.80 17.77
CA ASP A 65 -30.25 -19.03 18.14
C ASP A 65 -29.55 -18.95 19.53
N VAL A 66 -30.27 -18.52 20.55
CA VAL A 66 -29.76 -18.35 21.93
C VAL A 66 -28.91 -19.50 22.47
N PRO A 67 -29.20 -20.80 22.19
CA PRO A 67 -28.38 -21.92 22.69
C PRO A 67 -26.93 -21.87 22.18
N ASP A 68 -26.67 -21.29 21.00
CA ASP A 68 -25.34 -21.27 20.37
C ASP A 68 -24.49 -20.04 20.72
N VAL A 69 -25.03 -19.09 21.50
CA VAL A 69 -24.38 -17.83 21.88
C VAL A 69 -23.66 -17.19 20.67
N PRO A 70 -24.38 -16.72 19.62
CA PRO A 70 -23.82 -16.44 18.30
C PRO A 70 -22.63 -15.48 18.30
N HIS A 71 -22.64 -14.43 19.13
CA HIS A 71 -21.57 -13.43 19.22
C HIS A 71 -20.24 -14.03 19.74
N VAL A 72 -20.33 -14.99 20.68
CA VAL A 72 -19.14 -15.66 21.22
C VAL A 72 -18.55 -16.57 20.14
N ARG A 73 -19.38 -17.37 19.48
CA ARG A 73 -18.94 -18.28 18.44
C ARG A 73 -18.35 -17.53 17.24
N LEU A 74 -19.00 -16.49 16.75
CA LEU A 74 -18.52 -15.66 15.65
C LEU A 74 -17.17 -15.03 15.98
N GLY A 75 -17.01 -14.41 17.15
CA GLY A 75 -15.76 -13.76 17.53
C GLY A 75 -14.61 -14.74 17.80
N GLN A 76 -14.88 -15.89 18.41
CA GLN A 76 -13.83 -16.86 18.75
C GLN A 76 -13.38 -17.71 17.56
N GLU A 77 -14.27 -17.99 16.61
CA GLU A 77 -13.99 -18.84 15.46
C GLU A 77 -13.46 -18.02 14.24
N ALA A 78 -13.56 -16.71 14.27
CA ALA A 78 -13.06 -15.87 13.19
C ALA A 78 -11.53 -15.91 13.13
N ASP A 79 -10.98 -15.97 11.92
CA ASP A 79 -9.56 -15.71 11.60
C ASP A 79 -9.30 -14.22 11.42
N LEU A 80 -10.35 -13.44 11.08
CA LEU A 80 -10.29 -11.99 10.88
C LEU A 80 -11.68 -11.38 11.04
N VAL A 81 -11.76 -10.20 11.67
CA VAL A 81 -12.96 -9.34 11.63
C VAL A 81 -12.65 -8.09 10.82
N VAL A 82 -13.46 -7.81 9.79
CA VAL A 82 -13.36 -6.62 8.93
C VAL A 82 -14.61 -5.77 9.13
N ILE A 83 -14.45 -4.51 9.54
CA ILE A 83 -15.54 -3.55 9.68
C ILE A 83 -15.50 -2.56 8.52
N ALA A 84 -16.38 -2.71 7.56
CA ALA A 84 -16.46 -1.88 6.36
C ALA A 84 -17.92 -1.61 5.95
N PRO A 85 -18.40 -0.35 6.04
CA PRO A 85 -17.72 0.80 6.63
C PRO A 85 -17.71 0.78 8.17
N ALA A 86 -16.72 1.44 8.78
CA ALA A 86 -16.73 1.80 10.19
C ALA A 86 -17.13 3.28 10.34
N THR A 87 -18.36 3.53 10.83
CA THR A 87 -18.84 4.89 11.13
C THR A 87 -18.24 5.43 12.43
N ALA A 88 -18.30 6.74 12.64
CA ALA A 88 -17.85 7.37 13.89
C ALA A 88 -18.58 6.79 15.11
N ASP A 89 -19.90 6.52 14.99
CA ASP A 89 -20.69 5.87 16.05
C ASP A 89 -20.15 4.47 16.38
N LEU A 90 -19.90 3.65 15.37
CA LEU A 90 -19.38 2.30 15.61
C LEU A 90 -17.96 2.33 16.21
N LEU A 91 -17.09 3.22 15.76
CA LEU A 91 -15.75 3.41 16.35
C LEU A 91 -15.85 3.81 17.82
N ALA A 92 -16.76 4.72 18.17
CA ALA A 92 -17.01 5.15 19.56
C ALA A 92 -17.52 3.99 20.43
N ARG A 93 -18.49 3.21 19.94
CA ARG A 93 -19.01 2.03 20.66
C ARG A 93 -17.95 0.96 20.87
N ALA A 94 -17.16 0.65 19.83
CA ALA A 94 -16.06 -0.29 19.91
C ALA A 94 -14.97 0.19 20.90
N ALA A 95 -14.59 1.47 20.85
CA ALA A 95 -13.60 2.06 21.75
C ALA A 95 -14.06 2.07 23.22
N SER A 96 -15.35 2.25 23.48
CA SER A 96 -15.91 2.21 24.84
C SER A 96 -16.23 0.80 25.34
N GLY A 97 -16.11 -0.24 24.50
CA GLY A 97 -16.44 -1.62 24.86
C GLY A 97 -17.94 -1.87 25.00
N ARG A 98 -18.76 -1.12 24.29
CA ARG A 98 -20.21 -1.29 24.29
C ARG A 98 -20.60 -2.53 23.47
N ALA A 99 -21.57 -3.31 23.95
CA ALA A 99 -22.04 -4.55 23.34
C ALA A 99 -23.57 -4.58 23.28
N ASP A 100 -24.16 -3.64 22.55
CA ASP A 100 -25.62 -3.44 22.47
C ASP A 100 -26.24 -4.01 21.17
N ASP A 101 -25.42 -4.58 20.27
CA ASP A 101 -25.85 -5.35 19.11
C ASP A 101 -24.94 -6.56 18.87
N LEU A 102 -25.30 -7.41 17.90
CA LEU A 102 -24.52 -8.61 17.58
C LEU A 102 -23.09 -8.27 17.13
N LEU A 103 -22.92 -7.17 16.36
CA LEU A 103 -21.61 -6.77 15.83
C LEU A 103 -20.66 -6.33 16.95
N THR A 104 -21.10 -5.43 17.82
CA THR A 104 -20.27 -4.94 18.94
C THR A 104 -20.01 -6.01 19.99
N ALA A 105 -20.96 -6.92 20.25
CA ALA A 105 -20.73 -8.10 21.08
C ALA A 105 -19.69 -9.05 20.46
N THR A 106 -19.73 -9.27 19.13
CA THR A 106 -18.72 -10.07 18.40
C THR A 106 -17.33 -9.44 18.50
N LEU A 107 -17.22 -8.11 18.41
CA LEU A 107 -15.93 -7.40 18.56
C LEU A 107 -15.29 -7.64 19.93
N LEU A 108 -16.07 -7.68 21.00
CA LEU A 108 -15.56 -7.96 22.37
C LEU A 108 -15.09 -9.40 22.57
N THR A 109 -15.58 -10.34 21.77
CA THR A 109 -15.22 -11.77 21.86
C THR A 109 -14.17 -12.20 20.84
N ALA A 110 -13.81 -11.33 19.88
CA ALA A 110 -12.83 -11.58 18.84
C ALA A 110 -11.43 -11.83 19.44
N ARG A 111 -10.77 -12.92 18.97
CA ARG A 111 -9.40 -13.31 19.34
C ARG A 111 -8.42 -13.16 18.18
N CYS A 112 -8.93 -12.81 17.02
CA CYS A 112 -8.19 -12.58 15.78
C CYS A 112 -7.94 -11.09 15.57
N PRO A 113 -7.15 -10.69 14.55
CA PRO A 113 -7.03 -9.30 14.14
C PRO A 113 -8.38 -8.68 13.81
N VAL A 114 -8.56 -7.40 14.15
CA VAL A 114 -9.74 -6.60 13.80
C VAL A 114 -9.30 -5.42 12.95
N LEU A 115 -9.87 -5.34 11.75
CA LEU A 115 -9.62 -4.29 10.76
C LEU A 115 -10.82 -3.37 10.65
N PHE A 116 -10.66 -2.09 10.93
CA PHE A 116 -11.67 -1.06 10.72
C PHE A 116 -11.35 -0.23 9.47
N ALA A 117 -12.29 -0.10 8.56
CA ALA A 117 -12.24 0.79 7.40
C ALA A 117 -13.21 1.97 7.63
N PRO A 118 -12.71 3.13 8.09
CA PRO A 118 -13.54 4.29 8.41
C PRO A 118 -14.23 4.88 7.18
N ALA A 119 -15.46 5.39 7.39
CA ALA A 119 -16.19 6.17 6.39
C ALA A 119 -17.08 7.21 7.08
N MET A 120 -16.75 8.48 6.90
CA MET A 120 -17.48 9.63 7.46
C MET A 120 -17.07 10.93 6.76
N HIS A 121 -17.74 12.04 7.04
CA HIS A 121 -17.29 13.36 6.61
C HIS A 121 -15.97 13.77 7.28
N THR A 122 -15.20 14.63 6.64
CA THR A 122 -13.88 15.09 7.12
C THR A 122 -13.96 15.69 8.51
N GLU A 123 -14.97 16.50 8.79
CA GLU A 123 -15.19 17.13 10.10
C GLU A 123 -15.38 16.08 11.20
N MET A 124 -16.07 14.98 10.88
CA MET A 124 -16.26 13.87 11.83
C MET A 124 -14.97 13.09 12.03
N TRP A 125 -14.19 12.87 10.95
CA TRP A 125 -12.92 12.17 11.04
C TRP A 125 -11.89 12.93 11.87
N LEU A 126 -11.80 14.24 11.66
CA LEU A 126 -10.87 15.13 12.37
C LEU A 126 -11.39 15.59 13.74
N HIS A 127 -12.61 15.22 14.12
CA HIS A 127 -13.16 15.60 15.43
C HIS A 127 -12.36 14.94 16.55
N PRO A 128 -11.97 15.69 17.62
CA PRO A 128 -11.16 15.15 18.71
C PRO A 128 -11.68 13.84 19.29
N ALA A 129 -12.99 13.71 19.49
CA ALA A 129 -13.60 12.46 19.99
C ALA A 129 -13.37 11.26 19.06
N THR A 130 -13.38 11.45 17.74
CA THR A 130 -13.08 10.37 16.77
C THR A 130 -11.61 10.03 16.79
N VAL A 131 -10.73 11.03 16.85
CA VAL A 131 -9.28 10.84 16.96
C VAL A 131 -8.94 10.06 18.23
N ASP A 132 -9.55 10.39 19.37
CA ASP A 132 -9.35 9.68 20.65
C ASP A 132 -9.84 8.23 20.57
N ASN A 133 -10.99 7.99 19.96
CA ASN A 133 -11.53 6.64 19.76
C ASN A 133 -10.61 5.79 18.88
N VAL A 134 -10.14 6.33 17.75
CA VAL A 134 -9.20 5.66 16.85
C VAL A 134 -7.89 5.35 17.56
N THR A 135 -7.32 6.32 18.29
CA THR A 135 -6.11 6.15 19.10
C THR A 135 -6.28 5.04 20.13
N THR A 136 -7.45 4.99 20.79
CA THR A 136 -7.76 3.95 21.77
C THR A 136 -7.85 2.57 21.14
N LEU A 137 -8.50 2.44 19.97
CA LEU A 137 -8.59 1.18 19.23
C LEU A 137 -7.20 0.69 18.77
N ARG A 138 -6.39 1.57 18.18
CA ARG A 138 -5.01 1.27 17.76
C ARG A 138 -4.14 0.82 18.92
N ARG A 139 -4.18 1.52 20.05
CA ARG A 139 -3.46 1.14 21.29
C ARG A 139 -3.86 -0.24 21.81
N ARG A 140 -5.09 -0.69 21.56
CA ARG A 140 -5.59 -2.02 21.93
C ARG A 140 -5.32 -3.08 20.87
N GLY A 141 -4.55 -2.76 19.84
CA GLY A 141 -4.13 -3.70 18.79
C GLY A 141 -5.08 -3.83 17.60
N ALA A 142 -6.13 -3.02 17.53
CA ALA A 142 -6.97 -2.98 16.33
C ALA A 142 -6.27 -2.21 15.20
N VAL A 143 -6.41 -2.70 13.98
CA VAL A 143 -5.98 -1.98 12.78
C VAL A 143 -7.10 -1.04 12.35
N VAL A 144 -6.85 0.26 12.33
CA VAL A 144 -7.78 1.26 11.82
C VAL A 144 -7.14 1.92 10.61
N LEU A 145 -7.67 1.64 9.41
CA LEU A 145 -7.14 2.16 8.16
C LEU A 145 -7.28 3.69 8.12
N GLU A 146 -6.30 4.34 7.49
CA GLU A 146 -6.46 5.74 7.08
C GLU A 146 -7.55 5.81 6.00
N PRO A 147 -8.52 6.71 6.12
CA PRO A 147 -9.53 6.88 5.09
C PRO A 147 -8.93 7.49 3.83
N ALA A 148 -9.55 7.20 2.70
CA ALA A 148 -9.18 7.83 1.44
C ALA A 148 -9.58 9.30 1.40
N SER A 149 -8.82 10.10 0.67
CA SER A 149 -9.14 11.49 0.36
C SER A 149 -9.86 11.58 -0.99
N GLY A 150 -10.74 12.57 -1.15
CA GLY A 150 -11.45 12.81 -2.38
C GLY A 150 -12.85 13.36 -2.16
N ARG A 151 -13.72 13.27 -3.18
CA ARG A 151 -15.09 13.72 -3.11
C ARG A 151 -15.90 12.86 -2.13
N LEU A 152 -16.57 13.50 -1.20
CA LEU A 152 -17.44 12.87 -0.18
C LEU A 152 -18.90 12.94 -0.62
N THR A 153 -19.56 14.08 -0.40
CA THR A 153 -20.96 14.32 -0.77
C THR A 153 -21.08 15.69 -1.44
N GLY A 154 -21.83 15.76 -2.55
CA GLY A 154 -21.98 17.02 -3.27
C GLY A 154 -20.66 17.57 -3.81
N THR A 155 -20.27 18.76 -3.34
CA THR A 155 -18.99 19.45 -3.67
C THR A 155 -17.91 19.22 -2.62
N ASP A 156 -18.23 18.59 -1.49
CA ASP A 156 -17.31 18.41 -0.38
C ASP A 156 -16.20 17.42 -0.72
N THR A 157 -14.96 17.82 -0.43
CA THR A 157 -13.76 17.02 -0.65
C THR A 157 -12.88 17.03 0.59
N GLY A 158 -12.23 15.91 0.87
CA GLY A 158 -11.33 15.76 2.01
C GLY A 158 -11.07 14.32 2.38
N SER A 159 -10.41 14.08 3.51
CA SER A 159 -10.19 12.75 4.08
C SER A 159 -11.45 12.30 4.84
N GLY A 160 -11.76 11.01 4.79
CA GLY A 160 -12.93 10.43 5.45
C GLY A 160 -13.71 9.46 4.57
N ARG A 161 -13.38 9.40 3.27
CA ARG A 161 -13.97 8.45 2.33
C ARG A 161 -13.52 7.02 2.65
N LEU A 162 -14.46 6.05 2.56
CA LEU A 162 -14.11 4.64 2.64
C LEU A 162 -13.00 4.30 1.62
N PRO A 163 -11.89 3.67 2.00
CA PRO A 163 -10.93 3.12 1.07
C PRO A 163 -11.60 2.23 0.02
N GLU A 164 -11.01 2.09 -1.15
CA GLU A 164 -11.62 1.25 -2.18
C GLU A 164 -11.70 -0.22 -1.71
N PRO A 165 -12.73 -0.98 -2.12
CA PRO A 165 -12.90 -2.37 -1.68
C PRO A 165 -11.67 -3.24 -1.90
N GLU A 166 -10.96 -3.03 -3.01
CA GLU A 166 -9.73 -3.74 -3.36
C GLU A 166 -8.59 -3.46 -2.36
N GLU A 167 -8.54 -2.25 -1.81
CA GLU A 167 -7.55 -1.89 -0.80
C GLU A 167 -7.89 -2.52 0.55
N ILE A 168 -9.17 -2.50 0.94
CA ILE A 168 -9.65 -3.15 2.17
C ILE A 168 -9.37 -4.66 2.13
N THR A 169 -9.70 -5.32 1.01
CA THR A 169 -9.45 -6.76 0.84
C THR A 169 -7.96 -7.09 0.78
N THR A 170 -7.14 -6.24 0.18
CA THR A 170 -5.68 -6.39 0.18
C THR A 170 -5.11 -6.39 1.60
N PHE A 171 -5.58 -5.50 2.48
CA PHE A 171 -5.15 -5.49 3.88
C PHE A 171 -5.77 -6.62 4.70
N ALA A 172 -6.99 -7.04 4.39
CA ALA A 172 -7.58 -8.23 5.00
C ALA A 172 -6.74 -9.48 4.71
N GLU A 173 -6.36 -9.70 3.45
CA GLU A 173 -5.48 -10.80 3.04
C GLU A 173 -4.08 -10.71 3.68
N LEU A 174 -3.54 -9.51 3.82
CA LEU A 174 -2.27 -9.29 4.52
C LEU A 174 -2.36 -9.71 5.98
N LEU A 175 -3.42 -9.32 6.69
CA LEU A 175 -3.63 -9.68 8.09
C LEU A 175 -3.94 -11.17 8.29
N LEU A 176 -4.59 -11.83 7.33
CA LEU A 176 -4.78 -13.29 7.32
C LEU A 176 -3.46 -14.04 7.12
N ALA A 177 -2.56 -13.49 6.31
CA ALA A 177 -1.22 -14.06 6.09
C ALA A 177 -0.28 -13.77 7.26
N ARG A 178 -0.42 -12.59 7.88
CA ARG A 178 0.43 -12.10 8.95
C ARG A 178 -0.33 -11.09 9.82
N GLY A 179 -0.84 -11.58 10.96
CA GLY A 179 -1.74 -10.82 11.83
C GLY A 179 -1.14 -9.55 12.45
N ASP A 180 0.19 -9.46 12.54
CA ASP A 180 0.96 -8.33 13.08
C ASP A 180 1.55 -7.40 12.00
N ALA A 181 1.10 -7.51 10.75
CA ALA A 181 1.70 -6.82 9.60
C ALA A 181 1.54 -5.29 9.62
N LEU A 182 0.58 -4.76 10.36
CA LEU A 182 0.21 -3.35 10.38
C LEU A 182 0.23 -2.75 11.81
N PRO A 183 1.36 -2.80 12.53
CA PRO A 183 1.49 -2.05 13.78
C PRO A 183 1.47 -0.54 13.47
N TYR A 184 0.90 0.26 14.36
CA TYR A 184 0.87 1.73 14.18
C TYR A 184 2.12 2.36 14.81
N ASP A 185 3.30 2.05 14.27
CA ASP A 185 4.62 2.33 14.83
C ASP A 185 5.45 3.38 14.06
N LEU A 186 4.90 3.91 12.96
CA LEU A 186 5.56 4.92 12.12
C LEU A 186 4.86 6.30 12.19
N HIS A 187 4.05 6.53 13.24
CA HIS A 187 3.35 7.80 13.40
C HIS A 187 4.32 8.99 13.42
N GLY A 188 4.04 9.97 12.55
CA GLY A 188 4.85 11.17 12.40
C GLY A 188 6.17 10.98 11.64
N VAL A 189 6.48 9.79 11.14
CA VAL A 189 7.64 9.56 10.27
C VAL A 189 7.29 9.91 8.82
N LYS A 190 8.08 10.79 8.21
CA LYS A 190 7.86 11.26 6.84
C LYS A 190 8.60 10.40 5.83
N PHE A 191 7.84 9.76 4.95
CA PHE A 191 8.34 8.92 3.85
C PHE A 191 8.23 9.65 2.51
N LEU A 192 9.30 9.61 1.73
CA LEU A 192 9.31 9.97 0.32
C LEU A 192 9.58 8.69 -0.48
N ILE A 193 8.64 8.30 -1.32
CA ILE A 193 8.73 7.04 -2.07
C ILE A 193 8.63 7.33 -3.55
N THR A 194 9.46 6.69 -4.39
CA THR A 194 9.31 6.74 -5.84
C THR A 194 8.75 5.42 -6.36
N ALA A 195 7.91 5.46 -7.40
CA ALA A 195 7.32 4.26 -8.01
C ALA A 195 7.14 4.43 -9.51
N GLY A 196 6.93 3.30 -10.20
CA GLY A 196 6.67 3.30 -11.65
C GLY A 196 7.94 3.32 -12.48
N GLY A 197 7.81 3.63 -13.77
CA GLY A 197 8.91 3.74 -14.71
C GLY A 197 8.93 5.11 -15.39
N THR A 198 10.10 5.71 -15.52
CA THR A 198 10.23 6.97 -16.28
C THR A 198 10.17 6.71 -17.77
N ARG A 199 9.74 7.73 -18.52
CA ARG A 199 9.64 7.71 -19.98
C ARG A 199 10.37 8.92 -20.53
N GLU A 200 11.37 8.65 -21.38
CA GLU A 200 12.21 9.67 -22.02
C GLU A 200 11.76 9.86 -23.47
N ALA A 201 11.12 10.97 -23.76
CA ALA A 201 10.51 11.22 -25.03
C ALA A 201 11.53 11.26 -26.19
N LEU A 202 11.26 10.52 -27.26
CA LEU A 202 11.92 10.63 -28.56
C LEU A 202 11.25 11.68 -29.43
N ASP A 203 9.91 11.65 -29.41
CA ASP A 203 9.03 12.57 -30.09
C ASP A 203 7.67 12.62 -29.34
N PRO A 204 6.66 13.39 -29.75
CA PRO A 204 5.37 13.45 -29.07
C PRO A 204 4.62 12.13 -28.95
N VAL A 205 5.06 11.07 -29.64
CA VAL A 205 4.36 9.77 -29.70
C VAL A 205 5.18 8.63 -29.11
N ARG A 206 6.52 8.68 -29.21
CA ARG A 206 7.43 7.59 -28.85
C ARG A 206 8.35 7.99 -27.71
N PHE A 207 8.71 7.01 -26.89
CA PHE A 207 9.60 7.18 -25.76
C PHE A 207 10.48 5.94 -25.54
N ILE A 208 11.59 6.13 -24.84
CA ILE A 208 12.38 5.07 -24.20
C ILE A 208 12.01 5.01 -22.73
N GLY A 209 11.91 3.83 -22.15
CA GLY A 209 11.61 3.69 -20.73
C GLY A 209 11.75 2.26 -20.25
N ASN A 210 11.75 2.11 -18.94
CA ASN A 210 11.84 0.81 -18.28
C ASN A 210 10.45 0.21 -18.06
N ARG A 211 10.34 -1.12 -18.15
CA ARG A 211 9.12 -1.84 -17.79
C ARG A 211 8.97 -1.81 -16.26
N SER A 212 8.04 -1.05 -15.77
CA SER A 212 7.64 -1.05 -14.36
C SER A 212 6.19 -0.65 -14.23
N SER A 213 5.40 -1.47 -13.57
CA SER A 213 3.99 -1.17 -13.28
C SER A 213 3.81 -0.23 -12.08
N GLY A 214 4.85 0.00 -11.28
CA GLY A 214 4.78 0.77 -10.03
C GLY A 214 4.15 0.04 -8.84
N LYS A 215 3.58 -1.15 -9.02
CA LYS A 215 2.81 -1.88 -8.00
C LYS A 215 3.60 -2.08 -6.69
N GLN A 216 4.92 -2.34 -6.75
CA GLN A 216 5.71 -2.57 -5.53
C GLN A 216 5.91 -1.28 -4.72
N GLY A 217 6.24 -0.15 -5.37
CA GLY A 217 6.35 1.14 -4.69
C GLY A 217 5.02 1.60 -4.10
N TYR A 218 3.91 1.38 -4.81
CA TYR A 218 2.56 1.62 -4.29
C TYR A 218 2.23 0.73 -3.08
N ALA A 219 2.64 -0.54 -3.08
CA ALA A 219 2.43 -1.43 -1.94
C ALA A 219 3.23 -0.95 -0.71
N VAL A 220 4.48 -0.52 -0.89
CA VAL A 220 5.29 0.07 0.20
C VAL A 220 4.63 1.34 0.74
N ALA A 221 4.16 2.23 -0.15
CA ALA A 221 3.47 3.46 0.24
C ALA A 221 2.19 3.18 1.04
N ARG A 222 1.36 2.22 0.59
CA ARG A 222 0.16 1.78 1.29
C ARG A 222 0.47 1.27 2.69
N VAL A 223 1.42 0.35 2.81
CA VAL A 223 1.77 -0.24 4.11
C VAL A 223 2.35 0.81 5.05
N ALA A 224 3.24 1.68 4.58
CA ALA A 224 3.81 2.75 5.40
C ALA A 224 2.73 3.70 5.91
N ALA A 225 1.79 4.13 5.05
CA ALA A 225 0.68 5.00 5.44
C ALA A 225 -0.23 4.34 6.49
N GLN A 226 -0.57 3.05 6.32
CA GLN A 226 -1.40 2.33 7.28
C GLN A 226 -0.67 2.03 8.61
N ARG A 227 0.65 2.19 8.65
CA ARG A 227 1.44 2.17 9.88
C ARG A 227 1.62 3.56 10.52
N GLY A 228 0.95 4.59 9.96
CA GLY A 228 0.92 5.95 10.51
C GLY A 228 1.97 6.90 9.92
N ALA A 229 2.74 6.49 8.91
CA ALA A 229 3.68 7.38 8.24
C ALA A 229 2.97 8.46 7.40
N GLU A 230 3.56 9.65 7.33
CA GLU A 230 3.20 10.69 6.38
C GLU A 230 3.89 10.40 5.05
N VAL A 231 3.14 9.91 4.05
CA VAL A 231 3.72 9.39 2.81
C VAL A 231 3.50 10.33 1.64
N THR A 232 4.59 10.75 0.97
CA THR A 232 4.58 11.35 -0.35
C THR A 232 5.11 10.34 -1.36
N LEU A 233 4.31 10.04 -2.39
CA LEU A 233 4.63 9.09 -3.46
C LEU A 233 4.84 9.83 -4.78
N ILE A 234 6.06 9.79 -5.33
CA ILE A 234 6.38 10.29 -6.66
C ILE A 234 6.16 9.15 -7.67
N ALA A 235 5.12 9.27 -8.48
CA ALA A 235 4.64 8.21 -9.35
C ALA A 235 4.97 8.48 -10.83
N GLY A 236 5.84 7.66 -11.41
CA GLY A 236 6.25 7.70 -12.80
C GLY A 236 5.38 6.81 -13.69
N ASN A 237 4.48 7.40 -14.49
CA ASN A 237 3.67 6.70 -15.49
C ASN A 237 2.89 5.48 -14.97
N THR A 238 2.22 5.64 -13.87
CA THR A 238 1.43 4.60 -13.18
C THR A 238 -0.08 4.75 -13.41
N ALA A 239 -0.51 5.26 -14.56
CA ALA A 239 -1.91 5.62 -14.92
C ALA A 239 -2.90 4.46 -14.87
N GLY A 240 -2.79 3.45 -14.20
CA GLY A 240 -3.75 2.33 -13.99
C GLY A 240 -3.87 1.96 -12.52
N LEU A 241 -3.11 2.63 -11.63
CA LEU A 241 -3.16 2.38 -10.19
C LEU A 241 -3.97 3.49 -9.51
N ALA A 242 -4.90 3.09 -8.66
CA ALA A 242 -5.62 4.02 -7.81
C ALA A 242 -4.67 4.61 -6.74
N ASP A 243 -4.87 5.89 -6.41
CA ASP A 243 -4.11 6.54 -5.36
C ASP A 243 -4.39 5.85 -4.01
N PRO A 244 -3.35 5.46 -3.26
CA PRO A 244 -3.53 4.77 -1.99
C PRO A 244 -4.15 5.69 -0.93
N ALA A 245 -4.98 5.12 -0.06
CA ALA A 245 -5.55 5.86 1.07
C ALA A 245 -4.44 6.37 2.01
N GLY A 246 -4.54 7.64 2.43
CA GLY A 246 -3.55 8.28 3.32
C GLY A 246 -2.23 8.66 2.66
N VAL A 247 -2.10 8.61 1.33
CA VAL A 247 -0.86 8.91 0.58
C VAL A 247 -1.05 10.15 -0.29
N HIS A 248 -0.08 11.06 -0.25
CA HIS A 248 -0.01 12.19 -1.19
C HIS A 248 0.75 11.77 -2.45
N VAL A 249 0.08 11.77 -3.62
CA VAL A 249 0.64 11.29 -4.89
C VAL A 249 1.03 12.47 -5.79
N LEU A 250 2.29 12.46 -6.27
CA LEU A 250 2.85 13.41 -7.22
C LEU A 250 3.19 12.67 -8.52
N ASN A 251 2.50 13.00 -9.59
CA ASN A 251 2.73 12.36 -10.89
C ASN A 251 3.86 13.03 -11.66
N VAL A 252 4.77 12.21 -12.20
CA VAL A 252 5.88 12.64 -13.06
C VAL A 252 5.96 11.75 -14.29
N THR A 253 6.68 12.19 -15.31
CA THR A 253 6.82 11.43 -16.56
C THR A 253 8.28 10.99 -16.79
N SER A 254 9.23 11.91 -16.67
CA SER A 254 10.64 11.67 -17.01
C SER A 254 11.54 11.52 -15.80
N ALA A 255 12.77 11.01 -16.01
CA ALA A 255 13.79 10.95 -14.98
C ALA A 255 14.16 12.33 -14.43
N ALA A 256 14.20 13.35 -15.28
CA ALA A 256 14.46 14.74 -14.87
C ALA A 256 13.38 15.27 -13.91
N GLN A 257 12.10 15.05 -14.24
CA GLN A 257 10.99 15.45 -13.36
C GLN A 257 11.00 14.66 -12.03
N MET A 258 11.34 13.37 -12.06
CA MET A 258 11.46 12.59 -10.84
C MET A 258 12.63 13.08 -9.97
N HIS A 259 13.77 13.40 -10.56
CA HIS A 259 14.91 13.98 -9.85
C HIS A 259 14.57 15.33 -9.22
N GLU A 260 13.91 16.22 -9.95
CA GLU A 260 13.44 17.51 -9.43
C GLU A 260 12.47 17.32 -8.24
N ALA A 261 11.50 16.42 -8.38
CA ALA A 261 10.54 16.14 -7.33
C ALA A 261 11.20 15.53 -6.08
N VAL A 262 12.15 14.58 -6.25
CA VAL A 262 12.93 14.02 -5.12
C VAL A 262 13.74 15.13 -4.45
N THR A 263 14.48 15.93 -5.21
CA THR A 263 15.31 17.02 -4.66
C THR A 263 14.49 18.04 -3.88
N LYS A 264 13.29 18.34 -4.34
CA LYS A 264 12.38 19.28 -3.69
C LYS A 264 11.83 18.77 -2.36
N HIS A 265 11.49 17.47 -2.29
CA HIS A 265 10.77 16.91 -1.14
C HIS A 265 11.68 16.12 -0.17
N ALA A 266 12.91 15.71 -0.58
CA ALA A 266 13.83 14.98 0.27
C ALA A 266 14.26 15.74 1.55
N PRO A 267 14.43 17.08 1.57
CA PRO A 267 14.78 17.80 2.80
C PRO A 267 13.78 17.67 3.94
N GLU A 268 12.52 17.42 3.64
CA GLU A 268 11.45 17.25 4.64
C GLU A 268 11.23 15.79 5.05
N ALA A 269 11.82 14.83 4.30
CA ALA A 269 11.64 13.40 4.52
C ALA A 269 12.68 12.83 5.49
N GLN A 270 12.26 11.84 6.26
CA GLN A 270 13.13 11.05 7.14
C GLN A 270 13.51 9.71 6.52
N VAL A 271 12.68 9.20 5.60
CA VAL A 271 12.92 7.96 4.87
C VAL A 271 12.72 8.22 3.38
N LEU A 272 13.71 7.83 2.58
CA LEU A 272 13.64 7.84 1.12
C LEU A 272 13.63 6.41 0.59
N VAL A 273 12.61 6.02 -0.18
CA VAL A 273 12.50 4.70 -0.82
C VAL A 273 12.49 4.87 -2.33
N MET A 274 13.57 4.44 -2.98
CA MET A 274 13.77 4.55 -4.42
C MET A 274 13.33 3.27 -5.13
N ALA A 275 11.99 3.07 -5.29
CA ALA A 275 11.43 1.87 -5.92
C ALA A 275 11.08 2.06 -7.40
N ALA A 276 11.23 3.27 -7.94
CA ALA A 276 11.00 3.55 -9.36
C ALA A 276 12.10 2.94 -10.25
N ALA A 277 11.70 2.48 -11.43
CA ALA A 277 12.60 2.09 -12.51
C ALA A 277 12.94 3.33 -13.35
N VAL A 278 13.97 4.07 -12.93
CA VAL A 278 14.45 5.25 -13.64
C VAL A 278 15.27 4.85 -14.84
N ALA A 279 15.03 5.46 -16.00
CA ALA A 279 15.82 5.21 -17.21
C ALA A 279 17.25 5.75 -17.02
N ASP A 280 18.25 4.94 -17.30
CA ASP A 280 19.68 5.32 -17.19
C ASP A 280 20.09 6.32 -18.27
N PHE A 281 19.37 6.37 -19.39
CA PHE A 281 19.68 7.18 -20.55
C PHE A 281 18.43 7.92 -21.06
N ARG A 282 18.64 9.09 -21.64
CA ARG A 282 17.65 9.86 -22.40
C ARG A 282 18.18 10.28 -23.75
N PRO A 283 17.31 10.55 -24.75
CA PRO A 283 17.75 11.15 -26.01
C PRO A 283 18.43 12.50 -25.79
N VAL A 284 19.50 12.77 -26.52
CA VAL A 284 20.18 14.09 -26.54
C VAL A 284 19.24 15.14 -27.08
N HIS A 285 18.44 14.79 -28.09
CA HIS A 285 17.45 15.68 -28.72
C HIS A 285 16.09 14.99 -28.75
N THR A 286 15.06 15.72 -28.32
CA THR A 286 13.65 15.33 -28.46
C THR A 286 13.06 16.06 -29.65
N ALA A 287 12.53 15.31 -30.64
CA ALA A 287 11.87 15.89 -31.79
C ALA A 287 10.54 16.54 -31.38
N SER A 288 10.29 17.79 -31.82
CA SER A 288 9.04 18.51 -31.57
C SER A 288 7.85 17.97 -32.36
N THR A 289 8.10 17.19 -33.42
CA THR A 289 7.11 16.55 -34.27
C THR A 289 7.40 15.08 -34.42
N LYS A 290 6.35 14.26 -34.71
CA LYS A 290 6.51 12.83 -34.94
C LYS A 290 7.56 12.55 -36.02
N ILE A 291 8.60 11.80 -35.71
CA ILE A 291 9.63 11.37 -36.62
C ILE A 291 8.97 10.52 -37.73
N LYS A 292 9.01 10.99 -38.98
CA LYS A 292 8.41 10.29 -40.13
C LYS A 292 9.43 9.30 -40.73
N LYS A 293 8.91 8.22 -41.32
CA LYS A 293 9.71 7.37 -42.19
C LYS A 293 9.96 8.15 -43.47
N THR A 294 11.23 8.41 -43.81
CA THR A 294 11.60 9.02 -45.10
C THR A 294 11.81 7.88 -46.11
N ALA A 295 11.28 8.06 -47.32
CA ALA A 295 11.41 7.09 -48.42
C ALA A 295 12.88 6.81 -48.80
N ASP A 296 13.79 7.74 -48.53
CA ASP A 296 15.20 7.69 -48.87
C ASP A 296 16.11 7.09 -47.75
N ALA A 297 15.56 6.77 -46.57
CA ALA A 297 16.30 6.10 -45.51
C ALA A 297 16.32 4.60 -45.80
N GLY A 298 17.28 4.10 -46.59
CA GLY A 298 17.45 2.70 -46.91
C GLY A 298 16.87 1.67 -45.89
N GLU A 299 17.30 0.46 -45.81
CA GLU A 299 16.77 -0.56 -44.86
C GLU A 299 17.03 -0.21 -43.36
N GLY A 300 17.70 0.90 -43.03
CA GLY A 300 18.04 1.35 -41.67
C GLY A 300 17.01 2.33 -41.05
N GLY A 301 16.70 2.18 -39.76
CA GLY A 301 15.91 3.13 -38.97
C GLY A 301 16.76 4.36 -38.51
N PRO A 302 16.11 5.39 -37.94
CA PRO A 302 16.83 6.55 -37.41
C PRO A 302 17.72 6.15 -36.23
N THR A 303 18.97 6.66 -36.20
CA THR A 303 19.87 6.53 -35.06
C THR A 303 19.43 7.52 -33.98
N VAL A 304 19.36 7.05 -32.73
CA VAL A 304 19.08 7.89 -31.56
C VAL A 304 20.34 7.99 -30.72
N GLU A 305 20.86 9.21 -30.60
CA GLU A 305 21.96 9.50 -29.69
C GLU A 305 21.45 9.65 -28.26
N LEU A 306 22.10 8.96 -27.29
CA LEU A 306 21.69 8.92 -25.90
C LEU A 306 22.73 9.57 -24.99
N VAL A 307 22.25 10.26 -23.95
CA VAL A 307 23.05 10.81 -22.86
C VAL A 307 22.58 10.20 -21.54
N ARG A 308 23.46 10.07 -20.58
CA ARG A 308 23.12 9.53 -19.24
C ARG A 308 22.19 10.47 -18.48
N ASN A 309 21.22 9.90 -17.81
CA ASN A 309 20.44 10.57 -16.78
C ASN A 309 21.23 10.60 -15.46
N GLU A 310 20.82 11.50 -14.57
CA GLU A 310 21.36 11.57 -13.22
C GLU A 310 20.91 10.37 -12.39
N ASP A 311 21.85 9.83 -11.60
CA ASP A 311 21.56 8.75 -10.66
C ASP A 311 20.95 9.34 -9.38
N ILE A 312 19.62 9.37 -9.31
CA ILE A 312 18.87 10.03 -8.23
C ILE A 312 19.23 9.44 -6.87
N LEU A 313 19.38 8.10 -6.77
CA LEU A 313 19.76 7.43 -5.52
C LEU A 313 21.15 7.86 -5.06
N ALA A 314 22.12 7.84 -5.96
CA ALA A 314 23.49 8.26 -5.65
C ALA A 314 23.56 9.75 -5.27
N SER A 315 22.82 10.60 -5.98
CA SER A 315 22.70 12.03 -5.68
C SER A 315 22.13 12.26 -4.26
N ALA A 316 21.05 11.55 -3.87
CA ALA A 316 20.46 11.67 -2.53
C ALA A 316 21.45 11.22 -1.43
N VAL A 317 22.17 10.11 -1.64
CA VAL A 317 23.20 9.62 -0.70
C VAL A 317 24.32 10.65 -0.54
N GLN A 318 24.81 11.24 -1.63
CA GLN A 318 25.85 12.28 -1.60
C GLN A 318 25.35 13.55 -0.89
N GLN A 319 24.13 13.98 -1.16
CA GLN A 319 23.52 15.14 -0.49
C GLN A 319 23.42 14.92 1.01
N ARG A 320 22.97 13.71 1.46
CA ARG A 320 22.95 13.36 2.88
C ARG A 320 24.35 13.40 3.51
N ALA A 321 25.34 12.80 2.86
CA ALA A 321 26.71 12.78 3.33
C ALA A 321 27.33 14.18 3.41
N GLY A 322 26.95 15.10 2.51
CA GLY A 322 27.33 16.51 2.52
C GLY A 322 26.55 17.39 3.48
N GLY A 323 25.65 16.83 4.28
CA GLY A 323 24.81 17.57 5.25
C GLY A 323 23.61 18.31 4.65
N GLY A 324 23.31 18.10 3.35
CA GLY A 324 22.15 18.72 2.66
C GLY A 324 20.79 18.10 3.05
N LEU A 325 20.79 16.90 3.67
CA LEU A 325 19.59 16.21 4.13
C LEU A 325 19.72 15.79 5.59
N PRO A 326 19.75 16.75 6.54
CA PRO A 326 20.04 16.45 7.96
C PRO A 326 18.96 15.61 8.63
N GLY A 327 17.70 15.66 8.15
CA GLY A 327 16.59 14.85 8.65
C GLY A 327 16.50 13.44 8.09
N MET A 328 17.27 13.11 7.05
CA MET A 328 17.20 11.83 6.33
C MET A 328 17.87 10.71 7.12
N ARG A 329 17.07 9.84 7.74
CA ARG A 329 17.50 8.75 8.61
C ARG A 329 17.76 7.45 7.86
N ALA A 330 16.99 7.18 6.78
CA ALA A 330 17.13 5.96 5.99
C ALA A 330 16.95 6.23 4.49
N ILE A 331 17.86 5.67 3.67
CA ILE A 331 17.76 5.65 2.20
C ILE A 331 17.72 4.19 1.74
N VAL A 332 16.63 3.81 1.08
CA VAL A 332 16.35 2.45 0.60
C VAL A 332 16.38 2.43 -0.91
N GLY A 333 17.30 1.63 -1.47
CA GLY A 333 17.39 1.39 -2.91
C GLY A 333 16.61 0.12 -3.32
N PHE A 334 16.28 0.04 -4.61
CA PHE A 334 15.77 -1.16 -5.25
C PHE A 334 16.71 -1.61 -6.36
N ALA A 335 16.86 -2.92 -6.49
CA ALA A 335 17.66 -3.54 -7.53
C ALA A 335 16.84 -4.67 -8.17
N ALA A 336 16.92 -4.74 -9.50
CA ALA A 336 16.48 -5.89 -10.28
C ALA A 336 17.75 -6.53 -10.83
N GLU A 337 18.08 -7.73 -10.35
CA GLU A 337 19.35 -8.39 -10.71
C GLU A 337 19.08 -9.76 -11.29
N THR A 338 19.90 -10.14 -12.27
CA THR A 338 20.02 -11.50 -12.78
C THR A 338 21.38 -12.05 -12.39
N GLY A 339 21.50 -13.35 -12.15
CA GLY A 339 22.80 -14.00 -12.10
C GLY A 339 23.44 -14.05 -13.50
N ASP A 340 24.75 -14.09 -13.55
CA ASP A 340 25.55 -14.28 -14.78
C ASP A 340 26.77 -15.19 -14.53
N ALA A 341 27.69 -15.26 -15.53
CA ALA A 341 28.88 -16.06 -15.43
C ALA A 341 29.87 -15.58 -14.33
N GLN A 342 29.73 -14.37 -13.81
CA GLN A 342 30.61 -13.78 -12.80
C GLN A 342 30.09 -14.01 -11.35
N GLY A 343 28.77 -14.22 -11.18
CA GLY A 343 28.21 -14.47 -9.86
C GLY A 343 26.69 -14.61 -9.85
N ASP A 344 26.20 -14.98 -8.69
CA ASP A 344 24.77 -15.07 -8.44
C ASP A 344 24.14 -13.69 -8.20
N VAL A 345 22.81 -13.65 -8.05
CA VAL A 345 22.05 -12.43 -7.78
C VAL A 345 22.57 -11.70 -6.54
N LEU A 346 22.92 -12.43 -5.47
CA LEU A 346 23.41 -11.83 -4.23
C LEU A 346 24.81 -11.24 -4.38
N PHE A 347 25.67 -11.85 -5.19
CA PHE A 347 27.00 -11.29 -5.49
C PHE A 347 26.89 -9.89 -6.13
N HIS A 348 26.04 -9.75 -7.16
CA HIS A 348 25.81 -8.47 -7.83
C HIS A 348 25.10 -7.46 -6.92
N ALA A 349 24.14 -7.93 -6.13
CA ALA A 349 23.42 -7.11 -5.17
C ALA A 349 24.34 -6.50 -4.10
N ARG A 350 25.25 -7.29 -3.53
CA ARG A 350 26.26 -6.80 -2.56
C ARG A 350 27.19 -5.76 -3.18
N ALA A 351 27.61 -5.98 -4.42
CA ALA A 351 28.44 -5.01 -5.14
C ALA A 351 27.68 -3.70 -5.40
N LYS A 352 26.38 -3.80 -5.74
CA LYS A 352 25.51 -2.65 -5.96
C LYS A 352 25.26 -1.87 -4.67
N LEU A 353 25.00 -2.54 -3.55
CA LEU A 353 24.83 -1.90 -2.24
C LEU A 353 26.06 -1.08 -1.86
N ARG A 354 27.26 -1.67 -1.97
CA ARG A 354 28.53 -0.94 -1.73
C ARG A 354 28.73 0.26 -2.64
N ARG A 355 28.39 0.12 -3.94
CA ARG A 355 28.53 1.20 -4.93
C ARG A 355 27.53 2.33 -4.70
N LYS A 356 26.28 2.01 -4.35
CA LYS A 356 25.21 3.00 -4.12
C LYS A 356 25.27 3.63 -2.74
N ALA A 357 25.89 2.95 -1.77
CA ALA A 357 26.05 3.38 -0.38
C ALA A 357 24.74 3.81 0.29
N CYS A 358 23.60 3.21 -0.10
CA CYS A 358 22.33 3.35 0.61
C CYS A 358 22.30 2.44 1.86
N ASP A 359 21.39 2.68 2.78
CA ASP A 359 21.32 1.95 4.05
C ASP A 359 20.73 0.55 3.86
N LEU A 360 19.71 0.44 3.04
CA LEU A 360 19.02 -0.81 2.72
C LEU A 360 18.87 -0.94 1.19
N LEU A 361 19.01 -2.17 0.69
CA LEU A 361 18.80 -2.51 -0.71
C LEU A 361 17.81 -3.68 -0.82
N VAL A 362 16.68 -3.44 -1.43
CA VAL A 362 15.70 -4.48 -1.80
C VAL A 362 16.10 -5.03 -3.16
N VAL A 363 16.30 -6.33 -3.24
CA VAL A 363 16.75 -7.03 -4.44
C VAL A 363 15.67 -7.96 -4.93
N ASN A 364 15.16 -7.70 -6.13
CA ASN A 364 14.23 -8.59 -6.80
C ASN A 364 15.03 -9.51 -7.75
N ALA A 365 14.82 -10.81 -7.64
CA ALA A 365 15.29 -11.73 -8.66
C ALA A 365 14.44 -11.55 -9.92
N VAL A 366 15.05 -11.12 -11.01
CA VAL A 366 14.38 -10.97 -12.30
C VAL A 366 14.81 -12.09 -13.25
N GLY A 367 13.89 -12.57 -14.08
CA GLY A 367 14.10 -13.62 -15.06
C GLY A 367 12.77 -13.96 -15.76
N ASP A 368 12.74 -14.97 -16.61
CA ASP A 368 11.57 -15.32 -17.41
C ASP A 368 10.27 -15.41 -16.57
N GLY A 369 9.40 -14.38 -16.71
CA GLY A 369 8.10 -14.29 -16.02
C GLY A 369 8.14 -13.92 -14.54
N ARG A 370 9.29 -13.42 -13.99
CA ARG A 370 9.42 -13.01 -12.60
C ARG A 370 9.53 -11.49 -12.45
N ALA A 371 9.04 -10.97 -11.33
CA ALA A 371 9.15 -9.60 -10.81
C ALA A 371 8.37 -8.50 -11.57
N PHE A 372 8.44 -8.40 -12.90
CA PHE A 372 7.74 -7.36 -13.64
C PHE A 372 6.33 -7.84 -14.06
N GLU A 373 5.33 -6.96 -13.94
CA GLU A 373 3.93 -7.16 -14.35
C GLU A 373 3.16 -8.30 -13.63
N VAL A 374 3.77 -9.01 -12.67
CA VAL A 374 3.10 -10.02 -11.83
C VAL A 374 2.70 -9.46 -10.47
N ASP A 375 1.70 -10.08 -9.81
CA ASP A 375 1.17 -9.62 -8.52
C ASP A 375 1.91 -10.21 -7.30
N SER A 376 2.78 -11.21 -7.52
CA SER A 376 3.66 -11.79 -6.50
C SER A 376 5.13 -11.42 -6.75
N ASN A 377 5.94 -11.54 -5.72
CA ASN A 377 7.38 -11.31 -5.80
C ASN A 377 8.13 -12.11 -4.73
N ASP A 378 9.43 -12.28 -4.93
CA ASP A 378 10.40 -12.81 -3.98
C ASP A 378 11.74 -12.08 -4.18
N GLY A 379 12.63 -12.17 -3.20
CA GLY A 379 13.92 -11.49 -3.28
C GLY A 379 14.69 -11.48 -1.98
N TRP A 380 15.51 -10.47 -1.81
CA TRP A 380 16.31 -10.27 -0.62
C TRP A 380 16.31 -8.82 -0.17
N LEU A 381 16.52 -8.62 1.12
CA LEU A 381 16.84 -7.34 1.73
C LEU A 381 18.27 -7.39 2.24
N LEU A 382 19.09 -6.43 1.81
CA LEU A 382 20.47 -6.28 2.24
C LEU A 382 20.64 -4.97 3.00
N GLY A 383 21.27 -5.01 4.17
CA GLY A 383 21.64 -3.85 4.95
C GLY A 383 23.11 -3.47 4.79
N ALA A 384 23.43 -2.17 4.86
CA ALA A 384 24.79 -1.67 4.87
C ALA A 384 25.61 -2.17 6.08
N ASP A 385 24.91 -2.58 7.14
CA ASP A 385 25.46 -3.22 8.35
C ASP A 385 25.84 -4.69 8.16
N GLY A 386 25.61 -5.25 6.98
CA GLY A 386 25.82 -6.66 6.66
C GLY A 386 24.61 -7.57 6.91
N THR A 387 23.49 -7.02 7.32
CA THR A 387 22.23 -7.78 7.45
C THR A 387 21.76 -8.28 6.08
N GLU A 388 21.38 -9.56 6.02
CA GLU A 388 20.78 -10.19 4.83
C GLU A 388 19.54 -10.98 5.25
N ALA A 389 18.41 -10.69 4.63
CA ALA A 389 17.14 -11.38 4.87
C ALA A 389 16.48 -11.79 3.55
N ALA A 390 16.04 -13.04 3.46
CA ALA A 390 15.21 -13.48 2.35
C ALA A 390 13.80 -12.91 2.48
N LEU A 391 13.29 -12.37 1.38
CA LEU A 391 11.90 -11.98 1.21
C LEU A 391 11.20 -13.12 0.47
N GLU A 392 10.56 -14.01 1.23
CA GLU A 392 9.88 -15.19 0.69
C GLU A 392 8.80 -14.80 -0.31
N HIS A 393 8.53 -15.72 -1.26
CA HIS A 393 7.50 -15.54 -2.27
C HIS A 393 6.13 -15.23 -1.64
N GLY A 394 5.48 -14.18 -2.16
CA GLY A 394 4.17 -13.75 -1.69
C GLY A 394 3.62 -12.56 -2.46
N SER A 395 2.47 -12.04 -2.02
CA SER A 395 1.92 -10.83 -2.61
C SER A 395 2.86 -9.64 -2.44
N LYS A 396 2.78 -8.66 -3.36
CA LYS A 396 3.56 -7.42 -3.25
C LYS A 396 3.29 -6.67 -1.94
N THR A 397 2.10 -6.80 -1.38
CA THR A 397 1.75 -6.18 -0.09
C THR A 397 2.41 -6.91 1.08
N LEU A 398 2.49 -8.25 1.04
CA LEU A 398 3.22 -9.02 2.06
C LEU A 398 4.73 -8.70 2.01
N MET A 399 5.31 -8.62 0.81
CA MET A 399 6.69 -8.18 0.64
C MET A 399 6.90 -6.75 1.15
N ALA A 400 5.98 -5.83 0.82
CA ALA A 400 6.02 -4.45 1.31
C ALA A 400 5.97 -4.38 2.84
N SER A 401 5.16 -5.21 3.51
CA SER A 401 5.12 -5.23 4.98
C SER A 401 6.47 -5.61 5.60
N ARG A 402 7.17 -6.57 5.01
CA ARG A 402 8.52 -6.99 5.46
C ARG A 402 9.58 -5.91 5.19
N ILE A 403 9.49 -5.21 4.06
CA ILE A 403 10.37 -4.08 3.74
C ILE A 403 10.16 -2.94 4.75
N VAL A 404 8.92 -2.59 5.04
CA VAL A 404 8.60 -1.54 6.02
C VAL A 404 8.99 -1.94 7.44
N ASP A 405 8.92 -3.24 7.80
CA ASP A 405 9.48 -3.73 9.08
C ASP A 405 10.97 -3.49 9.20
N ALA A 406 11.72 -3.80 8.15
CA ALA A 406 13.16 -3.59 8.16
C ALA A 406 13.51 -2.09 8.25
N ILE A 407 12.77 -1.23 7.55
CA ILE A 407 12.92 0.23 7.67
C ILE A 407 12.61 0.67 9.11
N ALA A 408 11.51 0.22 9.70
CA ALA A 408 11.14 0.56 11.07
C ALA A 408 12.17 0.04 12.10
N ALA A 409 12.74 -1.14 11.89
CA ALA A 409 13.82 -1.68 12.72
C ALA A 409 15.10 -0.83 12.60
N PHE A 410 15.48 -0.46 11.37
CA PHE A 410 16.64 0.40 11.12
C PHE A 410 16.50 1.78 11.80
N LEU A 411 15.31 2.38 11.74
CA LEU A 411 15.04 3.66 12.41
C LEU A 411 15.20 3.57 13.94
N ARG A 412 14.79 2.46 14.57
CA ARG A 412 14.94 2.25 16.03
C ARG A 412 16.38 2.04 16.46
N CYS A 413 17.24 1.48 15.61
CA CYS A 413 18.66 1.27 15.93
C CYS A 413 19.49 2.57 15.85
N GLY A 414 18.98 3.60 15.19
CA GLY A 414 19.64 4.91 15.03
C GLY A 414 19.22 5.96 16.07
N ASP A 415 18.26 5.66 16.95
CA ASP A 415 17.85 6.46 18.11
C ASP A 415 18.63 5.97 19.33
#